data_15be8483b4a7a8d50fb2c91ab7941439
#
_entry.id   15be8483b4a7a8d50fb2c91ab7941439
#
_cell.length_a   1.000
_cell.length_b   1.000
_cell.length_c   1.000
_cell.angle_alpha   90.00
_cell.angle_beta   90.00
_cell.angle_gamma   90.00
#
_symmetry.space_group_name_H-M   'P 1'
#
loop_
_entity.id
_entity.type
_entity.pdbx_description
1 polymer ?
#
loop_
_entity_poly.entity_id
_entity_poly.type
_entity_poly.pdbx_seq_one_letter_code
_entity_poly.pdbx_strand_id
1 'polypeptide(L)'
;GYVPYGWQHKNENISIPVQRGKGINCFGLLSRTMQFHYQLSETNMTANDILTFIDEISLKINKYTVLVLDNARVHTAKVIQKRLKIWQQRGLFIFYLPPYSPQLNMMERLGKEVKQGWLRPCDYVDFDSLRYGVNRVFANIGSTLNLNFKRFNNVII
;
A
#
# COMPACT_ATOMS: atom_id res chain seq x y z
N GLY A 1 6.15 10.97 -12.00
CA GLY A 1 4.74 10.89 -11.69
C GLY A 1 4.02 10.01 -12.70
N TYR A 2 3.26 9.07 -12.22
CA TYR A 2 2.45 8.22 -13.09
C TYR A 2 1.17 8.98 -13.40
N VAL A 3 0.93 9.29 -14.67
CA VAL A 3 -0.33 9.89 -15.12
C VAL A 3 -1.31 8.77 -15.41
N PRO A 4 -2.53 8.78 -14.84
CA PRO A 4 -3.53 7.76 -15.17
C PRO A 4 -3.90 7.85 -16.65
N TYR A 5 -4.12 6.70 -17.28
CA TYR A 5 -4.68 6.66 -18.63
C TYR A 5 -6.15 7.06 -18.57
N GLY A 6 -6.55 8.05 -19.37
CA GLY A 6 -7.93 8.46 -19.54
C GLY A 6 -8.33 8.37 -21.02
N TRP A 7 -9.58 7.98 -21.27
CA TRP A 7 -10.16 8.13 -22.58
C TRP A 7 -10.48 9.60 -22.82
N GLN A 8 -10.04 10.15 -23.96
CA GLN A 8 -10.36 11.50 -24.38
C GLN A 8 -10.83 11.50 -25.82
N HIS A 9 -11.64 12.49 -26.21
CA HIS A 9 -11.97 12.69 -27.60
C HIS A 9 -10.72 13.05 -28.40
N LYS A 10 -10.68 12.63 -29.68
CA LYS A 10 -9.51 12.77 -30.56
C LYS A 10 -8.99 14.22 -30.68
N ASN A 11 -9.82 15.20 -30.37
CA ASN A 11 -9.50 16.63 -30.47
C ASN A 11 -9.44 17.35 -29.11
N GLU A 12 -9.53 16.63 -27.99
CA GLU A 12 -9.43 17.19 -26.64
C GLU A 12 -8.08 16.81 -26.04
N ASN A 13 -7.29 17.80 -25.68
CA ASN A 13 -6.06 17.59 -24.91
C ASN A 13 -6.36 17.86 -23.43
N ILE A 14 -6.60 16.82 -22.67
CA ILE A 14 -6.66 16.91 -21.21
C ILE A 14 -5.23 16.93 -20.72
N SER A 15 -4.71 18.12 -20.41
CA SER A 15 -3.41 18.26 -19.74
C SER A 15 -3.60 18.21 -18.24
N ILE A 16 -2.92 17.29 -17.58
CA ILE A 16 -2.81 17.28 -16.12
C ILE A 16 -1.62 18.17 -15.76
N PRO A 17 -1.81 19.27 -15.03
CA PRO A 17 -0.71 20.12 -14.63
C PRO A 17 0.23 19.32 -13.73
N VAL A 18 1.44 19.07 -14.20
CA VAL A 18 2.49 18.42 -13.40
C VAL A 18 3.03 19.46 -12.42
N GLN A 19 2.41 19.61 -11.27
CA GLN A 19 3.04 20.34 -10.18
C GLN A 19 4.15 19.47 -9.59
N ARG A 20 5.39 19.93 -9.68
CA ARG A 20 6.47 19.44 -8.83
C ARG A 20 6.13 19.87 -7.40
N GLY A 21 5.48 19.01 -6.67
CA GLY A 21 4.94 19.40 -5.39
C GLY A 21 4.82 18.23 -4.42
N LYS A 22 4.04 18.44 -3.41
CA LYS A 22 3.75 17.54 -2.33
C LYS A 22 3.16 16.22 -2.86
N GLY A 23 3.68 15.10 -2.36
CA GLY A 23 3.13 13.78 -2.62
C GLY A 23 2.48 13.20 -1.37
N ILE A 24 1.67 12.18 -1.53
CA ILE A 24 1.13 11.40 -0.42
C ILE A 24 1.87 10.08 -0.39
N ASN A 25 2.55 9.80 0.71
CA ASN A 25 3.18 8.53 1.00
C ASN A 25 2.18 7.64 1.74
N CYS A 26 2.18 6.36 1.42
CA CYS A 26 1.34 5.39 2.07
C CYS A 26 2.16 4.19 2.51
N PHE A 27 2.01 3.80 3.77
CA PHE A 27 2.34 2.46 4.23
C PHE A 27 1.04 1.70 4.46
N GLY A 28 0.92 0.50 3.92
CA GLY A 28 -0.31 -0.28 4.01
C GLY A 28 -0.06 -1.76 4.10
N LEU A 29 -0.97 -2.45 4.75
CA LEU A 29 -1.03 -3.89 4.88
C LEU A 29 -2.34 -4.39 4.28
N LEU A 30 -2.25 -5.28 3.32
CA LEU A 30 -3.39 -5.84 2.61
C LEU A 30 -3.47 -7.35 2.83
N SER A 31 -4.61 -7.83 3.31
CA SER A 31 -4.88 -9.26 3.39
C SER A 31 -5.46 -9.80 2.07
N ARG A 32 -5.41 -11.12 1.88
CA ARG A 32 -6.08 -11.78 0.74
C ARG A 32 -7.61 -11.64 0.76
N THR A 33 -8.19 -11.32 1.91
CA THR A 33 -9.62 -11.04 2.07
C THR A 33 -9.94 -9.56 1.93
N MET A 34 -9.01 -8.78 1.37
CA MET A 34 -9.13 -7.33 1.14
C MET A 34 -9.27 -6.49 2.42
N GLN A 35 -8.91 -7.03 3.58
CA GLN A 35 -8.73 -6.18 4.76
C GLN A 35 -7.52 -5.30 4.55
N PHE A 36 -7.72 -3.99 4.58
CA PHE A 36 -6.70 -3.01 4.29
C PHE A 36 -6.49 -2.09 5.50
N HIS A 37 -5.30 -2.14 6.06
CA HIS A 37 -4.82 -1.23 7.10
C HIS A 37 -3.79 -0.32 6.50
N TYR A 38 -3.91 0.99 6.69
CA TYR A 38 -3.00 1.94 6.07
C TYR A 38 -2.74 3.16 6.94
N GLN A 39 -1.62 3.80 6.68
CA GLN A 39 -1.24 5.11 7.20
C GLN A 39 -0.79 5.98 6.04
N LEU A 40 -1.32 7.19 5.98
CA LEU A 40 -0.94 8.21 5.00
C LEU A 40 -0.01 9.24 5.65
N SER A 41 0.93 9.76 4.88
CA SER A 41 1.83 10.82 5.29
C SER A 41 2.13 11.76 4.12
N GLU A 42 2.19 13.06 4.40
CA GLU A 42 2.67 14.06 3.44
C GLU A 42 4.20 14.16 3.42
N THR A 43 4.87 13.55 4.39
CA THR A 43 6.31 13.44 4.49
C THR A 43 6.79 12.01 4.29
N ASN A 44 8.09 11.83 4.10
CA ASN A 44 8.66 10.47 3.99
C ASN A 44 8.43 9.68 5.26
N MET A 45 7.96 8.47 5.13
CA MET A 45 7.75 7.56 6.24
C MET A 45 9.08 6.98 6.72
N THR A 46 9.28 7.03 8.01
CA THR A 46 10.47 6.51 8.68
C THR A 46 10.28 5.07 9.15
N ALA A 47 11.37 4.40 9.52
CA ALA A 47 11.30 3.08 10.15
C ALA A 47 10.55 3.09 11.49
N ASN A 48 10.55 4.22 12.21
CA ASN A 48 9.79 4.37 13.46
C ASN A 48 8.28 4.47 13.21
N ASP A 49 7.86 5.15 12.14
CA ASP A 49 6.44 5.21 11.75
C ASP A 49 5.92 3.81 11.43
N ILE A 50 6.69 3.04 10.65
CA ILE A 50 6.37 1.65 10.30
C ILE A 50 6.35 0.76 11.55
N LEU A 51 7.32 0.92 12.46
CA LEU A 51 7.38 0.18 13.72
C LEU A 51 6.12 0.43 14.53
N THR A 52 5.73 1.69 14.74
CA THR A 52 4.54 2.08 15.50
C THR A 52 3.28 1.47 14.88
N PHE A 53 3.14 1.57 13.56
CA PHE A 53 2.00 1.02 12.84
C PHE A 53 1.90 -0.51 12.98
N ILE A 54 3.02 -1.24 12.81
CA ILE A 54 3.03 -2.70 12.98
C ILE A 54 2.79 -3.09 14.44
N ASP A 55 3.31 -2.31 15.39
CA ASP A 55 3.08 -2.54 16.83
C ASP A 55 1.59 -2.46 17.17
N GLU A 56 0.88 -1.44 16.66
CA GLU A 56 -0.58 -1.31 16.85
C GLU A 56 -1.35 -2.49 16.25
N ILE A 57 -0.97 -2.94 15.06
CA ILE A 57 -1.57 -4.11 14.43
C ILE A 57 -1.30 -5.37 15.26
N SER A 58 -0.06 -5.54 15.77
CA SER A 58 0.33 -6.70 16.56
C SER A 58 -0.45 -6.86 17.86
N LEU A 59 -1.00 -5.76 18.39
CA LEU A 59 -1.86 -5.78 19.59
C LEU A 59 -3.32 -6.14 19.27
N LYS A 60 -3.74 -6.02 18.03
CA LYS A 60 -5.13 -6.25 17.58
C LYS A 60 -5.36 -7.64 16.97
N ILE A 61 -4.28 -8.35 16.63
CA ILE A 61 -4.42 -9.71 16.07
C ILE A 61 -4.90 -10.69 17.14
N ASN A 62 -5.76 -11.60 16.74
CA ASN A 62 -6.34 -12.64 17.61
C ASN A 62 -5.97 -14.06 17.15
N LYS A 63 -5.11 -14.18 16.16
CA LYS A 63 -4.61 -15.44 15.59
C LYS A 63 -3.18 -15.27 15.10
N TYR A 64 -2.47 -16.36 14.92
CA TYR A 64 -1.14 -16.33 14.29
C TYR A 64 -1.23 -15.70 12.91
N THR A 65 -0.44 -14.68 12.71
CA THR A 65 -0.45 -13.85 11.50
C THR A 65 0.96 -13.75 10.93
N VAL A 66 1.09 -13.97 9.64
CA VAL A 66 2.35 -13.72 8.91
C VAL A 66 2.21 -12.42 8.12
N LEU A 67 3.07 -11.47 8.42
CA LEU A 67 3.18 -10.23 7.68
C LEU A 67 4.34 -10.35 6.68
N VAL A 68 4.01 -10.18 5.40
CA VAL A 68 4.97 -10.23 4.31
C VAL A 68 5.40 -8.81 3.95
N LEU A 69 6.70 -8.55 4.03
CA LEU A 69 7.30 -7.25 3.70
C LEU A 69 8.33 -7.41 2.57
N ASP A 70 8.53 -6.38 1.80
CA ASP A 70 9.69 -6.29 0.91
C ASP A 70 10.98 -5.93 1.68
N ASN A 71 12.12 -5.96 0.99
CA ASN A 71 13.42 -5.66 1.57
C ASN A 71 13.78 -4.17 1.56
N ALA A 72 12.79 -3.26 1.56
CA ALA A 72 13.09 -1.84 1.65
C ALA A 72 13.90 -1.53 2.92
N ARG A 73 14.83 -0.57 2.84
CA ARG A 73 15.72 -0.21 3.95
C ARG A 73 14.96 0.14 5.23
N VAL A 74 13.77 0.75 5.10
CA VAL A 74 12.92 1.10 6.23
C VAL A 74 12.32 -0.15 6.91
N HIS A 75 12.05 -1.23 6.16
CA HIS A 75 11.52 -2.48 6.70
C HIS A 75 12.58 -3.36 7.36
N THR A 76 13.84 -3.22 6.94
CA THR A 76 14.97 -3.99 7.47
C THR A 76 15.80 -3.23 8.50
N ALA A 77 15.36 -2.03 8.89
CA ALA A 77 16.05 -1.15 9.83
C ALA A 77 16.27 -1.83 11.20
N LYS A 78 17.37 -1.48 11.89
CA LYS A 78 17.72 -2.06 13.20
C LYS A 78 16.61 -1.95 14.23
N VAL A 79 15.80 -0.90 14.21
CA VAL A 79 14.68 -0.71 15.14
C VAL A 79 13.58 -1.77 14.91
N ILE A 80 13.31 -2.11 13.65
CA ILE A 80 12.38 -3.17 13.27
C ILE A 80 12.92 -4.55 13.72
N GLN A 81 14.20 -4.83 13.44
CA GLN A 81 14.83 -6.10 13.81
C GLN A 81 14.79 -6.36 15.33
N LYS A 82 15.02 -5.33 16.14
CA LYS A 82 14.92 -5.43 17.61
C LYS A 82 13.51 -5.75 18.09
N ARG A 83 12.48 -5.43 17.31
CA ARG A 83 11.07 -5.62 17.69
C ARG A 83 10.52 -7.01 17.33
N LEU A 84 11.17 -7.74 16.42
CA LEU A 84 10.69 -9.03 15.90
C LEU A 84 10.31 -10.04 16.98
N LYS A 85 11.15 -10.19 18.03
CA LYS A 85 10.89 -11.12 19.13
C LYS A 85 9.58 -10.79 19.89
N ILE A 86 9.31 -9.51 20.08
CA ILE A 86 8.09 -9.06 20.76
C ILE A 86 6.86 -9.35 19.90
N TRP A 87 6.94 -9.11 18.58
CA TRP A 87 5.86 -9.44 17.67
C TRP A 87 5.60 -10.94 17.58
N GLN A 88 6.65 -11.76 17.57
CA GLN A 88 6.52 -13.23 17.62
C GLN A 88 5.80 -13.70 18.89
N GLN A 89 6.09 -13.11 20.04
CA GLN A 89 5.38 -13.42 21.30
C GLN A 89 3.90 -13.06 21.23
N ARG A 90 3.53 -12.06 20.43
CA ARG A 90 2.15 -11.66 20.18
C ARG A 90 1.49 -12.47 19.04
N GLY A 91 2.21 -13.39 18.40
CA GLY A 91 1.70 -14.20 17.30
C GLY A 91 1.84 -13.56 15.92
N LEU A 92 2.64 -12.49 15.77
CA LEU A 92 2.94 -11.84 14.50
C LEU A 92 4.34 -12.22 14.04
N PHE A 93 4.42 -12.83 12.86
CA PHE A 93 5.67 -13.27 12.23
C PHE A 93 5.95 -12.43 11.00
N ILE A 94 7.16 -11.92 10.88
CA ILE A 94 7.59 -11.17 9.70
C ILE A 94 8.29 -12.11 8.72
N PHE A 95 7.86 -12.07 7.46
CA PHE A 95 8.49 -12.76 6.35
C PHE A 95 8.93 -11.73 5.31
N TYR A 96 10.20 -11.74 4.93
CA TYR A 96 10.73 -10.87 3.90
C TYR A 96 10.69 -11.54 2.53
N LEU A 97 10.15 -10.82 1.54
CA LEU A 97 10.16 -11.28 0.15
C LEU A 97 11.59 -11.41 -0.37
N PRO A 98 11.84 -12.35 -1.30
CA PRO A 98 13.11 -12.36 -2.00
C PRO A 98 13.40 -11.02 -2.70
N PRO A 99 14.66 -10.62 -2.82
CA PRO A 99 15.03 -9.43 -3.59
C PRO A 99 14.46 -9.50 -5.02
N TYR A 100 14.12 -8.35 -5.57
CA TYR A 100 13.62 -8.22 -6.96
C TYR A 100 12.38 -9.07 -7.29
N SER A 101 11.47 -9.25 -6.33
CA SER A 101 10.24 -10.03 -6.50
C SER A 101 8.97 -9.17 -6.35
N PRO A 102 8.81 -8.09 -7.13
CA PRO A 102 7.66 -7.18 -7.01
C PRO A 102 6.33 -7.87 -7.30
N GLN A 103 6.33 -8.89 -8.17
CA GLN A 103 5.14 -9.68 -8.50
C GLN A 103 4.53 -10.41 -7.30
N LEU A 104 5.30 -10.63 -6.24
CA LEU A 104 4.84 -11.26 -5.00
C LEU A 104 4.28 -10.23 -3.99
N ASN A 105 4.54 -8.93 -4.23
CA ASN A 105 4.08 -7.87 -3.35
C ASN A 105 2.66 -7.40 -3.75
N MET A 106 1.66 -7.83 -2.96
CA MET A 106 0.26 -7.43 -3.19
C MET A 106 0.05 -5.92 -3.10
N MET A 107 0.83 -5.22 -2.27
CA MET A 107 0.75 -3.77 -2.13
C MET A 107 1.20 -3.03 -3.38
N GLU A 108 2.18 -3.55 -4.12
CA GLU A 108 2.59 -2.96 -5.39
C GLU A 108 1.47 -3.05 -6.43
N ARG A 109 0.80 -4.20 -6.51
CA ARG A 109 -0.38 -4.36 -7.36
C ARG A 109 -1.50 -3.41 -6.96
N LEU A 110 -1.80 -3.31 -5.66
CA LEU A 110 -2.79 -2.34 -5.16
C LEU A 110 -2.41 -0.92 -5.54
N GLY A 111 -1.16 -0.53 -5.31
CA GLY A 111 -0.66 0.80 -5.67
C GLY A 111 -0.78 1.13 -7.16
N LYS A 112 -0.63 0.12 -8.02
CA LYS A 112 -0.85 0.26 -9.47
C LYS A 112 -2.33 0.53 -9.77
N GLU A 113 -3.25 -0.28 -9.23
CA GLU A 113 -4.68 -0.09 -9.44
C GLU A 113 -5.17 1.27 -8.90
N VAL A 114 -4.71 1.66 -7.70
CA VAL A 114 -5.02 2.98 -7.15
C VAL A 114 -4.62 4.10 -8.11
N LYS A 115 -3.38 4.05 -8.61
CA LYS A 115 -2.83 5.14 -9.44
C LYS A 115 -3.37 5.14 -10.88
N GLN A 116 -3.66 3.98 -11.44
CA GLN A 116 -4.01 3.84 -12.85
C GLN A 116 -5.50 3.67 -13.11
N GLY A 117 -6.23 3.08 -12.14
CA GLY A 117 -7.62 2.70 -12.32
C GLY A 117 -8.60 3.45 -11.42
N TRP A 118 -8.24 3.72 -10.16
CA TRP A 118 -9.22 4.21 -9.18
C TRP A 118 -9.12 5.71 -8.88
N LEU A 119 -7.92 6.30 -8.98
CA LEU A 119 -7.77 7.75 -8.99
C LEU A 119 -8.13 8.29 -10.37
N ARG A 120 -8.87 9.38 -10.40
CA ARG A 120 -9.35 10.04 -11.61
C ARG A 120 -8.37 11.15 -12.03
N PRO A 121 -8.34 11.55 -13.30
CA PRO A 121 -7.53 12.70 -13.74
C PRO A 121 -7.78 13.96 -12.92
N CYS A 122 -9.04 14.24 -12.54
CA CYS A 122 -9.37 15.39 -11.71
C CYS A 122 -8.81 15.33 -10.27
N ASP A 123 -8.50 14.15 -9.74
CA ASP A 123 -7.88 14.01 -8.43
C ASP A 123 -6.40 14.49 -8.43
N TYR A 124 -5.80 14.74 -9.60
CA TYR A 124 -4.41 15.19 -9.75
C TYR A 124 -4.25 16.68 -10.04
N VAL A 125 -5.35 17.43 -10.08
CA VAL A 125 -5.34 18.87 -10.43
C VAL A 125 -4.56 19.70 -9.41
N ASP A 126 -4.72 19.38 -8.13
CA ASP A 126 -4.00 19.98 -7.02
C ASP A 126 -3.81 18.99 -5.86
N PHE A 127 -3.11 19.42 -4.81
CA PHE A 127 -2.80 18.56 -3.68
C PHE A 127 -4.03 18.20 -2.84
N ASP A 128 -4.99 19.11 -2.69
CA ASP A 128 -6.21 18.86 -1.90
C ASP A 128 -7.14 17.88 -2.62
N SER A 129 -7.26 18.01 -3.93
CA SER A 129 -7.96 17.06 -4.79
C SER A 129 -7.33 15.68 -4.72
N LEU A 130 -5.99 15.59 -4.77
CA LEU A 130 -5.27 14.33 -4.64
C LEU A 130 -5.52 13.69 -3.26
N ARG A 131 -5.43 14.48 -2.19
CA ARG A 131 -5.70 14.01 -0.83
C ARG A 131 -7.12 13.49 -0.68
N TYR A 132 -8.10 14.22 -1.20
CA TYR A 132 -9.49 13.78 -1.22
C TYR A 132 -9.67 12.49 -2.02
N GLY A 133 -9.12 12.43 -3.23
CA GLY A 133 -9.19 11.26 -4.11
C GLY A 133 -8.58 10.01 -3.46
N VAL A 134 -7.40 10.14 -2.85
CA VAL A 134 -6.74 9.03 -2.13
C VAL A 134 -7.60 8.56 -0.95
N ASN A 135 -8.10 9.46 -0.11
CA ASN A 135 -8.95 9.09 1.02
C ASN A 135 -10.24 8.40 0.56
N ARG A 136 -10.89 8.93 -0.48
CA ARG A 136 -12.07 8.32 -1.09
C ARG A 136 -11.79 6.90 -1.58
N VAL A 137 -10.71 6.70 -2.31
CA VAL A 137 -10.32 5.38 -2.84
C VAL A 137 -10.02 4.43 -1.68
N PHE A 138 -9.20 4.84 -0.71
CA PHE A 138 -8.77 3.98 0.39
C PHE A 138 -9.91 3.56 1.31
N ALA A 139 -10.88 4.44 1.56
CA ALA A 139 -12.07 4.12 2.34
C ALA A 139 -12.96 3.05 1.66
N ASN A 140 -12.81 2.84 0.36
CA ASN A 140 -13.61 1.89 -0.42
C ASN A 140 -12.88 0.57 -0.74
N ILE A 141 -11.58 0.45 -0.41
CA ILE A 141 -10.84 -0.81 -0.56
C ILE A 141 -11.41 -1.86 0.38
N GLY A 142 -11.71 -3.03 -0.17
CA GLY A 142 -12.31 -4.14 0.57
C GLY A 142 -13.84 -4.10 0.65
N SER A 143 -14.46 -3.04 0.13
CA SER A 143 -15.93 -2.95 -0.03
C SER A 143 -16.32 -2.90 -1.50
N THR A 144 -16.31 -1.73 -2.12
CA THR A 144 -16.64 -1.56 -3.55
C THR A 144 -15.43 -1.70 -4.46
N LEU A 145 -14.21 -1.44 -3.95
CA LEU A 145 -12.97 -1.57 -4.68
C LEU A 145 -12.21 -2.81 -4.22
N ASN A 146 -12.11 -3.80 -5.10
CA ASN A 146 -11.51 -5.09 -4.78
C ASN A 146 -10.49 -5.50 -5.84
N LEU A 147 -9.42 -6.17 -5.39
CA LEU A 147 -8.47 -6.86 -6.25
C LEU A 147 -8.86 -8.33 -6.37
N ASN A 148 -8.95 -8.83 -7.60
CA ASN A 148 -9.10 -10.26 -7.83
C ASN A 148 -7.75 -10.95 -7.73
N PHE A 149 -7.49 -11.62 -6.62
CA PHE A 149 -6.34 -12.50 -6.49
C PHE A 149 -6.67 -13.84 -7.16
N LYS A 150 -5.95 -14.19 -8.22
CA LYS A 150 -6.01 -15.56 -8.76
C LYS A 150 -5.63 -16.50 -7.61
N ARG A 151 -6.50 -17.44 -7.28
CA ARG A 151 -6.14 -18.56 -6.41
C ARG A 151 -5.00 -19.30 -7.13
N PHE A 152 -3.85 -19.41 -6.50
CA PHE A 152 -2.87 -20.42 -6.89
C PHE A 152 -3.51 -21.76 -6.53
N ASN A 153 -4.27 -22.34 -7.47
CA ASN A 153 -4.62 -23.75 -7.40
C ASN A 153 -3.30 -24.49 -7.64
N ASN A 154 -2.92 -25.32 -6.67
CA ASN A 154 -1.78 -26.24 -6.67
C ASN A 154 -0.43 -25.62 -6.31
N VAL A 155 -0.20 -25.43 -5.03
CA VAL A 155 1.05 -25.91 -4.42
C VAL A 155 0.63 -27.04 -3.48
N ILE A 156 0.67 -28.26 -4.00
CA ILE A 156 0.79 -29.47 -3.18
C ILE A 156 2.24 -29.48 -2.74
N ILE A 157 2.49 -29.30 -1.46
CA ILE A 157 3.73 -29.69 -0.80
C ILE A 157 3.43 -31.00 -0.08
#